data_2d108920759e12a864ee6ecad83bc598
#
_entry.id   2d108920759e12a864ee6ecad83bc598
#
_cell.length_a   1.000
_cell.length_b   1.000
_cell.length_c   1.000
_cell.angle_alpha   90.00
_cell.angle_beta   90.00
_cell.angle_gamma   90.00
#
_symmetry.space_group_name_H-M   'P 1'
#
loop_
_entity.id
_entity.type
_entity.pdbx_description
1 polymer ?
#
loop_
_entity_poly.entity_id
_entity_poly.type
_entity_poly.pdbx_seq_one_letter_code
_entity_poly.pdbx_strand_id
1 'polypeptide(L)'
;MLLVLRFYMQILSKEIVFLITFTTGIFLIAPIFIIVYVSYYNKRKARHFEEKEALRKNFELELLRSQFEVQEHTMETIAANLHDNIGQLLSLTSMTLSSVKAEGAQEGKITTAGELVHRAIQELRQLSKMMSGKELIRKNLGHAIAVELDWLQKGTDYEVLFTDHTSRSIPEHADKELILFRLFQEIISNIIRHAEATRITIVLDQSATVLSLLVKDNGKGFIPEEKIAANEGMGLFNISKRAKMMDGTFNIHSVTGVGTDILVSIPYI
;
A
#
# COMPACT_ATOMS: atom_id res chain seq x y z
N MET A 1 94.17 2.17 -27.86
CA MET A 1 92.99 1.45 -28.51
C MET A 1 92.23 0.57 -27.51
N LEU A 2 92.91 -0.28 -26.73
CA LEU A 2 92.20 -1.19 -25.77
C LEU A 2 91.52 -0.49 -24.60
N LEU A 3 92.00 0.65 -24.08
CA LEU A 3 91.38 1.42 -22.99
C LEU A 3 90.09 2.11 -23.45
N VAL A 4 90.04 2.61 -24.68
CA VAL A 4 88.82 3.27 -25.26
C VAL A 4 87.73 2.22 -25.51
N LEU A 5 88.07 1.03 -26.01
CA LEU A 5 87.08 -0.06 -26.17
C LEU A 5 86.55 -0.56 -24.82
N ARG A 6 87.34 -0.62 -23.78
CA ARG A 6 86.93 -1.02 -22.44
C ARG A 6 85.99 0.02 -21.81
N PHE A 7 86.26 1.31 -22.03
CA PHE A 7 85.39 2.42 -21.60
C PHE A 7 84.05 2.43 -22.33
N TYR A 8 84.00 2.22 -23.64
CA TYR A 8 82.79 2.06 -24.45
C TYR A 8 81.96 0.84 -24.03
N MET A 9 82.56 -0.27 -23.81
CA MET A 9 81.95 -1.49 -23.32
C MET A 9 81.28 -1.28 -21.94
N GLN A 10 81.94 -0.54 -21.05
CA GLN A 10 81.46 -0.25 -19.71
C GLN A 10 80.28 0.74 -19.69
N ILE A 11 80.25 1.72 -20.62
CA ILE A 11 79.10 2.61 -20.80
C ILE A 11 77.90 1.83 -21.39
N LEU A 12 78.09 1.05 -22.43
CA LEU A 12 77.09 0.24 -23.08
C LEU A 12 76.45 -0.78 -22.11
N SER A 13 77.25 -1.40 -21.22
CA SER A 13 76.75 -2.30 -20.20
C SER A 13 75.88 -1.60 -19.16
N LYS A 14 76.21 -0.37 -18.77
CA LYS A 14 75.41 0.44 -17.83
C LYS A 14 74.05 0.85 -18.43
N GLU A 15 74.01 1.28 -19.67
CA GLU A 15 72.78 1.65 -20.37
C GLU A 15 71.87 0.41 -20.58
N ILE A 16 72.45 -0.72 -20.93
CA ILE A 16 71.65 -1.98 -21.06
C ILE A 16 71.07 -2.42 -19.70
N VAL A 17 71.85 -2.36 -18.63
CA VAL A 17 71.40 -2.70 -17.28
C VAL A 17 70.27 -1.72 -16.84
N PHE A 18 70.46 -0.39 -17.09
CA PHE A 18 69.43 0.58 -16.80
C PHE A 18 68.12 0.31 -17.59
N LEU A 19 68.19 -0.01 -18.89
CA LEU A 19 67.03 -0.33 -19.71
C LEU A 19 66.33 -1.57 -19.19
N ILE A 20 67.06 -2.62 -18.86
CA ILE A 20 66.49 -3.86 -18.31
C ILE A 20 65.79 -3.62 -16.96
N THR A 21 66.43 -2.89 -16.03
CA THR A 21 65.83 -2.58 -14.73
C THR A 21 64.61 -1.69 -14.84
N PHE A 22 64.62 -0.70 -15.76
CA PHE A 22 63.49 0.16 -16.02
C PHE A 22 62.30 -0.61 -16.63
N THR A 23 62.54 -1.42 -17.66
CA THR A 23 61.51 -2.24 -18.29
C THR A 23 60.93 -3.28 -17.34
N THR A 24 61.74 -3.95 -16.54
CA THR A 24 61.25 -4.90 -15.51
C THR A 24 60.46 -4.18 -14.42
N GLY A 25 60.85 -2.96 -14.03
CA GLY A 25 60.07 -2.10 -13.11
C GLY A 25 58.66 -1.78 -13.64
N ILE A 26 58.57 -1.38 -14.90
CA ILE A 26 57.29 -1.12 -15.56
C ILE A 26 56.44 -2.41 -15.60
N PHE A 27 57.02 -3.53 -15.98
CA PHE A 27 56.29 -4.80 -16.05
C PHE A 27 55.75 -5.29 -14.69
N LEU A 28 56.40 -4.93 -13.58
CA LEU A 28 55.95 -5.26 -12.23
C LEU A 28 54.87 -4.25 -11.72
N ILE A 29 55.02 -2.95 -12.03
CA ILE A 29 54.14 -1.92 -11.52
C ILE A 29 52.82 -1.86 -12.31
N ALA A 30 52.85 -2.04 -13.63
CA ALA A 30 51.70 -1.91 -14.50
C ALA A 30 50.52 -2.87 -14.12
N PRO A 31 50.74 -4.17 -13.88
CA PRO A 31 49.66 -5.06 -13.46
C PRO A 31 49.09 -4.69 -12.10
N ILE A 32 49.90 -4.24 -11.16
CA ILE A 32 49.44 -3.78 -9.84
C ILE A 32 48.55 -2.57 -10.02
N PHE A 33 48.95 -1.61 -10.82
CA PHE A 33 48.15 -0.43 -11.13
C PHE A 33 46.81 -0.80 -11.77
N ILE A 34 46.81 -1.73 -12.74
CA ILE A 34 45.58 -2.21 -13.40
C ILE A 34 44.65 -2.87 -12.38
N ILE A 35 45.17 -3.73 -11.50
CA ILE A 35 44.37 -4.40 -10.48
C ILE A 35 43.71 -3.37 -9.53
N VAL A 36 44.49 -2.41 -9.05
CA VAL A 36 44.01 -1.34 -8.17
C VAL A 36 42.94 -0.47 -8.89
N TYR A 37 43.22 -0.11 -10.15
CA TYR A 37 42.29 0.68 -10.96
C TYR A 37 40.98 -0.07 -11.19
N VAL A 38 41.02 -1.33 -11.61
CA VAL A 38 39.82 -2.17 -11.84
C VAL A 38 39.04 -2.34 -10.55
N SER A 39 39.75 -2.61 -9.42
CA SER A 39 39.11 -2.76 -8.12
C SER A 39 38.40 -1.45 -7.67
N TYR A 40 39.03 -0.30 -7.85
CA TYR A 40 38.45 1.01 -7.58
C TYR A 40 37.26 1.29 -8.48
N TYR A 41 37.38 1.01 -9.78
CA TYR A 41 36.30 1.18 -10.75
C TYR A 41 35.07 0.33 -10.42
N ASN A 42 35.31 -0.96 -10.11
CA ASN A 42 34.22 -1.88 -9.73
C ASN A 42 33.50 -1.43 -8.44
N LYS A 43 34.26 -1.00 -7.44
CA LYS A 43 33.70 -0.46 -6.19
C LYS A 43 32.88 0.81 -6.44
N ARG A 44 33.34 1.71 -7.30
CA ARG A 44 32.61 2.92 -7.68
C ARG A 44 31.32 2.57 -8.45
N LYS A 45 31.40 1.65 -9.39
CA LYS A 45 30.24 1.15 -10.16
C LYS A 45 29.19 0.51 -9.26
N ALA A 46 29.60 -0.30 -8.29
CA ALA A 46 28.70 -0.91 -7.30
C ALA A 46 27.96 0.15 -6.47
N ARG A 47 28.67 1.16 -5.95
CA ARG A 47 28.05 2.27 -5.21
C ARG A 47 27.04 3.03 -6.04
N HIS A 48 27.38 3.38 -7.27
CA HIS A 48 26.42 4.07 -8.16
C HIS A 48 25.19 3.22 -8.47
N PHE A 49 25.35 1.91 -8.55
CA PHE A 49 24.21 1.02 -8.73
C PHE A 49 23.29 1.00 -7.50
N GLU A 50 23.88 0.89 -6.30
CA GLU A 50 23.15 0.95 -5.02
C GLU A 50 22.42 2.30 -4.83
N GLU A 51 23.10 3.42 -5.10
CA GLU A 51 22.51 4.76 -5.04
C GLU A 51 21.33 4.90 -6.02
N LYS A 52 21.48 4.40 -7.24
CA LYS A 52 20.41 4.42 -8.25
C LYS A 52 19.22 3.57 -7.85
N GLU A 53 19.45 2.39 -7.29
CA GLU A 53 18.37 1.54 -6.78
C GLU A 53 17.64 2.19 -5.58
N ALA A 54 18.39 2.77 -4.65
CA ALA A 54 17.81 3.51 -3.52
C ALA A 54 16.97 4.71 -3.98
N LEU A 55 17.47 5.49 -4.94
CA LEU A 55 16.74 6.61 -5.55
C LEU A 55 15.45 6.14 -6.24
N ARG A 56 15.53 5.07 -7.02
CA ARG A 56 14.39 4.47 -7.69
C ARG A 56 13.33 4.02 -6.70
N LYS A 57 13.75 3.33 -5.64
CA LYS A 57 12.84 2.87 -4.59
C LYS A 57 12.16 4.02 -3.85
N ASN A 58 12.90 5.08 -3.53
CA ASN A 58 12.34 6.28 -2.91
C ASN A 58 11.34 6.97 -3.84
N PHE A 59 11.67 7.11 -5.11
CA PHE A 59 10.77 7.69 -6.11
C PHE A 59 9.47 6.87 -6.27
N GLU A 60 9.57 5.54 -6.28
CA GLU A 60 8.39 4.66 -6.32
C GLU A 60 7.51 4.83 -5.07
N LEU A 61 8.11 5.02 -3.88
CA LEU A 61 7.38 5.28 -2.65
C LEU A 61 6.70 6.66 -2.66
N GLU A 62 7.38 7.70 -3.13
CA GLU A 62 6.79 9.05 -3.28
C GLU A 62 5.63 9.05 -4.27
N LEU A 63 5.79 8.38 -5.41
CA LEU A 63 4.72 8.26 -6.40
C LEU A 63 3.49 7.56 -5.79
N LEU A 64 3.70 6.50 -5.02
CA LEU A 64 2.63 5.77 -4.36
C LEU A 64 1.93 6.61 -3.29
N ARG A 65 2.68 7.42 -2.51
CA ARG A 65 2.11 8.40 -1.58
C ARG A 65 1.24 9.41 -2.30
N SER A 66 1.75 9.99 -3.36
CA SER A 66 0.99 10.97 -4.17
C SER A 66 -0.29 10.37 -4.75
N GLN A 67 -0.22 9.14 -5.26
CA GLN A 67 -1.42 8.44 -5.73
C GLN A 67 -2.45 8.20 -4.62
N PHE A 68 -1.98 7.85 -3.41
CA PHE A 68 -2.85 7.67 -2.26
C PHE A 68 -3.51 8.98 -1.84
N GLU A 69 -2.76 10.08 -1.77
CA GLU A 69 -3.26 11.42 -1.44
C GLU A 69 -4.32 11.88 -2.45
N VAL A 70 -4.06 11.70 -3.75
CA VAL A 70 -5.05 12.02 -4.80
C VAL A 70 -6.30 11.18 -4.67
N GLN A 71 -6.15 9.89 -4.42
CA GLN A 71 -7.29 8.98 -4.20
C GLN A 71 -8.12 9.42 -2.99
N GLU A 72 -7.49 9.72 -1.86
CA GLU A 72 -8.17 10.15 -0.65
C GLU A 72 -8.90 11.49 -0.87
N HIS A 73 -8.22 12.47 -1.48
CA HIS A 73 -8.83 13.76 -1.82
C HIS A 73 -10.03 13.59 -2.76
N THR A 74 -9.93 12.68 -3.73
CA THR A 74 -11.04 12.38 -4.65
C THR A 74 -12.23 11.78 -3.88
N MET A 75 -11.98 10.85 -2.96
CA MET A 75 -13.03 10.25 -2.12
C MET A 75 -13.71 11.28 -1.23
N GLU A 76 -12.93 12.17 -0.58
CA GLU A 76 -13.46 13.28 0.21
C GLU A 76 -14.33 14.23 -0.63
N THR A 77 -13.88 14.56 -1.84
CA THR A 77 -14.61 15.43 -2.76
C THR A 77 -15.93 14.79 -3.20
N ILE A 78 -15.93 13.51 -3.55
CA ILE A 78 -17.14 12.78 -3.91
C ILE A 78 -18.08 12.70 -2.71
N ALA A 79 -17.57 12.41 -1.51
CA ALA A 79 -18.37 12.36 -0.29
C ALA A 79 -19.06 13.69 0.00
N ALA A 80 -18.34 14.81 -0.12
CA ALA A 80 -18.90 16.15 0.03
C ALA A 80 -19.98 16.44 -1.02
N ASN A 81 -19.71 16.15 -2.30
CA ASN A 81 -20.70 16.34 -3.37
C ASN A 81 -21.95 15.50 -3.20
N LEU A 82 -21.83 14.26 -2.75
CA LEU A 82 -22.97 13.40 -2.44
C LEU A 82 -23.79 13.98 -1.30
N HIS A 83 -23.14 14.45 -0.24
CA HIS A 83 -23.84 15.06 0.89
C HIS A 83 -24.55 16.36 0.51
N ASP A 84 -23.83 17.28 -0.14
CA ASP A 84 -24.30 18.64 -0.37
C ASP A 84 -25.30 18.72 -1.54
N ASN A 85 -25.04 18.05 -2.65
CA ASN A 85 -25.90 18.14 -3.82
C ASN A 85 -27.07 17.14 -3.78
N ILE A 86 -26.74 15.83 -3.70
CA ILE A 86 -27.77 14.79 -3.79
C ILE A 86 -28.60 14.74 -2.50
N GLY A 87 -27.94 14.87 -1.34
CA GLY A 87 -28.59 14.89 -0.04
C GLY A 87 -29.57 16.07 0.09
N GLN A 88 -29.18 17.26 -0.40
CA GLN A 88 -30.09 18.43 -0.43
C GLN A 88 -31.26 18.24 -1.39
N LEU A 89 -31.02 17.73 -2.60
CA LEU A 89 -32.11 17.44 -3.56
C LEU A 89 -33.14 16.46 -3.01
N LEU A 90 -32.67 15.37 -2.40
CA LEU A 90 -33.56 14.40 -1.78
C LEU A 90 -34.30 14.98 -0.57
N SER A 91 -33.66 15.86 0.22
CA SER A 91 -34.30 16.54 1.33
C SER A 91 -35.42 17.49 0.86
N LEU A 92 -35.17 18.25 -0.22
CA LEU A 92 -36.18 19.09 -0.86
C LEU A 92 -37.32 18.24 -1.42
N THR A 93 -37.03 17.11 -2.04
CA THR A 93 -38.04 16.17 -2.55
C THR A 93 -38.91 15.62 -1.41
N SER A 94 -38.29 15.25 -0.28
CA SER A 94 -39.00 14.80 0.92
C SER A 94 -39.94 15.88 1.48
N MET A 95 -39.47 17.14 1.57
CA MET A 95 -40.29 18.28 2.00
C MET A 95 -41.45 18.53 1.04
N THR A 96 -41.21 18.47 -0.28
CA THR A 96 -42.25 18.65 -1.29
C THR A 96 -43.33 17.57 -1.19
N LEU A 97 -42.91 16.29 -1.07
CA LEU A 97 -43.86 15.19 -0.87
C LEU A 97 -44.69 15.34 0.41
N SER A 98 -44.06 15.79 1.50
CA SER A 98 -44.77 16.03 2.77
C SER A 98 -45.75 17.19 2.71
N SER A 99 -45.59 18.13 1.77
CA SER A 99 -46.48 19.29 1.58
C SER A 99 -47.73 18.98 0.70
N VAL A 100 -47.71 17.86 -0.02
CA VAL A 100 -48.82 17.48 -0.91
C VAL A 100 -49.97 16.94 -0.07
N LYS A 101 -51.12 17.63 -0.14
CA LYS A 101 -52.35 17.13 0.40
C LYS A 101 -52.98 16.16 -0.62
N ALA A 102 -53.07 14.90 -0.25
CA ALA A 102 -53.68 13.86 -1.07
C ALA A 102 -54.79 13.17 -0.29
N GLU A 103 -55.84 12.73 -1.00
CA GLU A 103 -56.97 12.02 -0.43
C GLU A 103 -57.08 10.62 -1.02
N GLY A 104 -57.50 9.66 -0.19
CA GLY A 104 -57.77 8.30 -0.60
C GLY A 104 -56.54 7.48 -1.02
N ALA A 105 -56.64 6.74 -2.15
CA ALA A 105 -55.57 5.85 -2.62
C ALA A 105 -54.24 6.57 -3.01
N GLN A 106 -54.30 7.89 -3.24
CA GLN A 106 -53.11 8.70 -3.55
C GLN A 106 -52.25 9.00 -2.28
N GLU A 107 -52.90 9.12 -1.12
CA GLU A 107 -52.24 9.36 0.16
C GLU A 107 -51.26 8.23 0.49
N GLY A 108 -51.65 6.98 0.29
CA GLY A 108 -50.76 5.81 0.50
C GLY A 108 -49.58 5.81 -0.42
N LYS A 109 -49.73 6.23 -1.70
CA LYS A 109 -48.60 6.31 -2.65
C LYS A 109 -47.60 7.42 -2.30
N ILE A 110 -48.09 8.56 -1.84
CA ILE A 110 -47.25 9.70 -1.42
C ILE A 110 -46.47 9.34 -0.14
N THR A 111 -47.15 8.70 0.81
CA THR A 111 -46.49 8.23 2.04
C THR A 111 -45.35 7.24 1.71
N THR A 112 -45.62 6.23 0.87
CA THR A 112 -44.60 5.26 0.44
C THR A 112 -43.45 5.97 -0.30
N ALA A 113 -43.74 6.95 -1.18
CA ALA A 113 -42.70 7.71 -1.86
C ALA A 113 -41.84 8.52 -0.87
N GLY A 114 -42.47 9.14 0.14
CA GLY A 114 -41.74 9.83 1.22
C GLY A 114 -40.81 8.93 2.02
N GLU A 115 -41.29 7.73 2.37
CA GLU A 115 -40.47 6.72 3.06
C GLU A 115 -39.25 6.27 2.23
N LEU A 116 -39.45 6.04 0.92
CA LEU A 116 -38.36 5.67 0.02
C LEU A 116 -37.32 6.80 -0.11
N VAL A 117 -37.75 8.05 -0.22
CA VAL A 117 -36.85 9.21 -0.26
C VAL A 117 -36.10 9.34 1.08
N HIS A 118 -36.80 9.18 2.20
CA HIS A 118 -36.12 9.22 3.52
C HIS A 118 -35.08 8.15 3.66
N ARG A 119 -35.37 6.91 3.22
CA ARG A 119 -34.38 5.81 3.18
C ARG A 119 -33.20 6.14 2.29
N ALA A 120 -33.44 6.67 1.08
CA ALA A 120 -32.38 7.09 0.17
C ALA A 120 -31.45 8.16 0.78
N ILE A 121 -32.01 9.13 1.53
CA ILE A 121 -31.23 10.13 2.26
C ILE A 121 -30.37 9.49 3.31
N GLN A 122 -30.85 8.51 4.07
CA GLN A 122 -30.08 7.82 5.09
C GLN A 122 -28.96 7.01 4.49
N GLU A 123 -29.23 6.24 3.43
CA GLU A 123 -28.22 5.44 2.73
C GLU A 123 -27.12 6.34 2.12
N LEU A 124 -27.52 7.45 1.50
CA LEU A 124 -26.58 8.41 0.94
C LEU A 124 -25.66 9.05 2.00
N ARG A 125 -26.22 9.47 3.14
CA ARG A 125 -25.44 10.03 4.26
C ARG A 125 -24.46 9.01 4.81
N GLN A 126 -24.88 7.77 4.88
CA GLN A 126 -24.02 6.68 5.35
C GLN A 126 -22.88 6.40 4.36
N LEU A 127 -23.18 6.33 3.06
CA LEU A 127 -22.20 6.18 2.00
C LEU A 127 -21.17 7.33 2.01
N SER A 128 -21.65 8.57 2.13
CA SER A 128 -20.78 9.75 2.24
C SER A 128 -19.81 9.65 3.44
N LYS A 129 -20.29 9.22 4.61
CA LYS A 129 -19.44 9.01 5.79
C LYS A 129 -18.39 7.91 5.58
N MET A 130 -18.77 6.82 4.94
CA MET A 130 -17.84 5.72 4.64
C MET A 130 -16.74 6.14 3.65
N MET A 131 -17.08 6.99 2.67
CA MET A 131 -16.10 7.55 1.74
C MET A 131 -15.12 8.52 2.43
N SER A 132 -15.56 9.19 3.49
CA SER A 132 -14.71 10.06 4.32
C SER A 132 -13.98 9.26 5.41
N GLY A 133 -12.97 8.46 5.01
CA GLY A 133 -12.20 7.64 5.93
C GLY A 133 -11.62 8.42 7.12
N LYS A 134 -11.13 9.64 6.90
CA LYS A 134 -10.63 10.53 7.95
C LYS A 134 -11.66 10.84 9.04
N GLU A 135 -12.92 11.05 8.65
CA GLU A 135 -14.00 11.34 9.60
C GLU A 135 -14.30 10.13 10.51
N LEU A 136 -14.31 8.93 9.92
CA LEU A 136 -14.53 7.69 10.67
C LEU A 136 -13.41 7.41 11.67
N ILE A 137 -12.16 7.62 11.26
CA ILE A 137 -10.97 7.36 12.08
C ILE A 137 -10.82 8.39 13.23
N ARG A 138 -11.47 9.55 13.16
CA ARG A 138 -11.43 10.54 14.25
C ARG A 138 -11.78 9.97 15.62
N LYS A 139 -12.55 8.88 15.69
CA LYS A 139 -12.82 8.16 16.93
C LYS A 139 -11.71 7.15 17.22
N ASN A 140 -11.55 6.16 16.39
CA ASN A 140 -10.45 5.21 16.30
C ASN A 140 -10.67 4.25 15.12
N LEU A 141 -9.65 3.48 14.77
CA LEU A 141 -9.70 2.51 13.65
C LEU A 141 -10.75 1.41 13.92
N GLY A 142 -10.83 0.88 15.14
CA GLY A 142 -11.80 -0.17 15.49
C GLY A 142 -13.24 0.29 15.27
N HIS A 143 -13.56 1.55 15.64
CA HIS A 143 -14.87 2.11 15.35
C HIS A 143 -15.15 2.23 13.85
N ALA A 144 -14.17 2.68 13.06
CA ALA A 144 -14.31 2.79 11.61
C ALA A 144 -14.59 1.42 10.96
N ILE A 145 -13.85 0.39 11.36
CA ILE A 145 -14.06 -0.98 10.92
C ILE A 145 -15.45 -1.48 11.33
N ALA A 146 -15.87 -1.27 12.58
CA ALA A 146 -17.17 -1.72 13.05
C ALA A 146 -18.34 -1.10 12.25
N VAL A 147 -18.25 0.19 11.91
CA VAL A 147 -19.26 0.88 11.08
C VAL A 147 -19.32 0.27 9.68
N GLU A 148 -18.19 -0.01 9.06
CA GLU A 148 -18.12 -0.63 7.72
C GLU A 148 -18.72 -2.05 7.75
N LEU A 149 -18.42 -2.83 8.77
CA LEU A 149 -18.92 -4.20 8.92
C LEU A 149 -20.42 -4.26 9.23
N ASP A 150 -20.96 -3.33 10.04
CA ASP A 150 -22.41 -3.20 10.26
C ASP A 150 -23.16 -2.94 8.96
N TRP A 151 -22.57 -2.13 8.09
CA TRP A 151 -23.14 -1.87 6.77
C TRP A 151 -23.07 -3.10 5.85
N LEU A 152 -21.96 -3.82 5.86
CA LEU A 152 -21.80 -5.07 5.10
C LEU A 152 -22.86 -6.11 5.51
N GLN A 153 -23.07 -6.30 6.81
CA GLN A 153 -24.07 -7.25 7.32
C GLN A 153 -25.51 -6.88 6.96
N LYS A 154 -25.82 -5.59 6.85
CA LYS A 154 -27.16 -5.15 6.43
C LYS A 154 -27.44 -5.36 4.94
N GLY A 155 -26.40 -5.40 4.13
CA GLY A 155 -26.51 -5.55 2.67
C GLY A 155 -26.24 -6.96 2.14
N THR A 156 -25.82 -7.90 3.00
CA THR A 156 -25.37 -9.24 2.60
C THR A 156 -25.68 -10.29 3.67
N ASP A 157 -25.62 -11.57 3.28
CA ASP A 157 -25.82 -12.72 4.21
C ASP A 157 -24.49 -13.21 4.83
N TYR A 158 -23.45 -12.39 4.88
CA TYR A 158 -22.18 -12.77 5.50
C TYR A 158 -22.32 -12.91 7.02
N GLU A 159 -21.80 -14.01 7.56
CA GLU A 159 -21.50 -14.12 8.99
C GLU A 159 -20.18 -13.38 9.26
N VAL A 160 -20.26 -12.23 9.95
CA VAL A 160 -19.09 -11.40 10.25
C VAL A 160 -18.80 -11.46 11.74
N LEU A 161 -17.55 -11.84 12.06
CA LEU A 161 -17.01 -11.86 13.42
C LEU A 161 -15.91 -10.81 13.51
N PHE A 162 -16.11 -9.80 14.35
CA PHE A 162 -15.10 -8.75 14.59
C PHE A 162 -14.67 -8.74 16.04
N THR A 163 -13.37 -8.77 16.26
CA THR A 163 -12.75 -8.65 17.59
C THR A 163 -11.76 -7.50 17.56
N ASP A 164 -11.95 -6.55 18.47
CA ASP A 164 -11.08 -5.39 18.65
C ASP A 164 -10.38 -5.49 20.01
N HIS A 165 -9.07 -5.67 20.00
CA HIS A 165 -8.21 -5.71 21.18
C HIS A 165 -7.46 -4.38 21.39
N THR A 166 -7.79 -3.32 20.62
CA THR A 166 -7.19 -2.01 20.82
C THR A 166 -7.80 -1.33 22.04
N SER A 167 -6.97 -0.82 22.94
CA SER A 167 -7.41 -0.23 24.21
C SER A 167 -7.60 1.29 24.16
N ARG A 168 -7.48 1.93 22.98
CA ARG A 168 -7.41 3.39 22.87
C ARG A 168 -8.66 3.98 22.22
N SER A 169 -9.10 5.10 22.79
CA SER A 169 -10.28 5.83 22.33
C SER A 169 -9.97 6.91 21.28
N ILE A 170 -8.70 7.27 21.09
CA ILE A 170 -8.26 8.34 20.19
C ILE A 170 -7.08 7.81 19.34
N PRO A 171 -7.06 8.06 18.02
CA PRO A 171 -5.96 7.64 17.17
C PRO A 171 -4.66 8.36 17.53
N GLU A 172 -3.58 7.61 17.66
CA GLU A 172 -2.25 8.15 17.97
C GLU A 172 -1.50 8.54 16.69
N HIS A 173 -1.76 7.78 15.63
CA HIS A 173 -1.17 7.97 14.29
C HIS A 173 -2.27 7.90 13.23
N ALA A 174 -3.08 8.94 13.12
CA ALA A 174 -4.26 9.00 12.26
C ALA A 174 -3.97 8.65 10.78
N ASP A 175 -2.80 9.05 10.26
CA ASP A 175 -2.41 8.75 8.88
C ASP A 175 -2.14 7.25 8.68
N LYS A 176 -1.47 6.59 9.65
CA LYS A 176 -1.23 5.14 9.61
C LYS A 176 -2.54 4.36 9.73
N GLU A 177 -3.42 4.79 10.63
CA GLU A 177 -4.75 4.18 10.80
C GLU A 177 -5.62 4.36 9.54
N LEU A 178 -5.56 5.54 8.90
CA LEU A 178 -6.27 5.79 7.65
C LEU A 178 -5.80 4.83 6.54
N ILE A 179 -4.51 4.67 6.38
CA ILE A 179 -3.97 3.74 5.37
C ILE A 179 -4.39 2.31 5.71
N LEU A 180 -4.31 1.90 6.99
CA LEU A 180 -4.74 0.56 7.41
C LEU A 180 -6.24 0.33 7.19
N PHE A 181 -7.07 1.36 7.43
CA PHE A 181 -8.50 1.33 7.12
C PHE A 181 -8.76 1.16 5.61
N ARG A 182 -8.02 1.87 4.76
CA ARG A 182 -8.13 1.70 3.29
C ARG A 182 -7.68 0.32 2.82
N LEU A 183 -6.65 -0.26 3.47
CA LEU A 183 -6.27 -1.65 3.21
C LEU A 183 -7.36 -2.63 3.62
N PHE A 184 -8.00 -2.41 4.78
CA PHE A 184 -9.17 -3.17 5.20
C PHE A 184 -10.29 -3.12 4.16
N GLN A 185 -10.66 -1.94 3.69
CA GLN A 185 -11.71 -1.78 2.66
C GLN A 185 -11.37 -2.53 1.36
N GLU A 186 -10.12 -2.47 0.91
CA GLU A 186 -9.66 -3.21 -0.28
C GLU A 186 -9.72 -4.72 -0.07
N ILE A 187 -9.34 -5.21 1.12
CA ILE A 187 -9.43 -6.63 1.47
C ILE A 187 -10.90 -7.10 1.45
N ILE A 188 -11.80 -6.38 2.11
CA ILE A 188 -13.23 -6.68 2.12
C ILE A 188 -13.82 -6.65 0.70
N SER A 189 -13.46 -5.65 -0.10
CA SER A 189 -13.88 -5.57 -1.51
C SER A 189 -13.42 -6.78 -2.32
N ASN A 190 -12.20 -7.26 -2.08
CA ASN A 190 -11.68 -8.47 -2.74
C ASN A 190 -12.44 -9.73 -2.31
N ILE A 191 -12.79 -9.85 -1.03
CA ILE A 191 -13.61 -10.97 -0.52
C ILE A 191 -14.98 -10.97 -1.20
N ILE A 192 -15.67 -9.82 -1.21
CA ILE A 192 -17.00 -9.69 -1.81
C ILE A 192 -16.98 -10.04 -3.30
N ARG A 193 -15.97 -9.61 -4.04
CA ARG A 193 -15.90 -9.81 -5.49
C ARG A 193 -15.41 -11.19 -5.91
N HIS A 194 -14.59 -11.83 -5.09
CA HIS A 194 -13.79 -12.97 -5.56
C HIS A 194 -13.85 -14.21 -4.68
N ALA A 195 -14.17 -14.11 -3.38
CA ALA A 195 -13.99 -15.22 -2.47
C ALA A 195 -15.14 -16.23 -2.48
N GLU A 196 -16.37 -15.80 -2.78
CA GLU A 196 -17.57 -16.65 -2.60
C GLU A 196 -17.66 -17.18 -1.15
N ALA A 197 -17.22 -16.37 -0.20
CA ALA A 197 -17.23 -16.71 1.21
C ALA A 197 -18.63 -16.59 1.82
N THR A 198 -18.84 -17.23 2.95
CA THR A 198 -20.04 -17.09 3.79
C THR A 198 -19.71 -16.52 5.16
N ARG A 199 -18.45 -16.59 5.56
CA ARG A 199 -17.96 -16.08 6.86
C ARG A 199 -16.69 -15.26 6.68
N ILE A 200 -16.66 -14.14 7.39
CA ILE A 200 -15.48 -13.26 7.46
C ILE A 200 -15.14 -13.03 8.94
N THR A 201 -13.90 -13.29 9.32
CA THR A 201 -13.39 -13.04 10.67
C THR A 201 -12.33 -11.96 10.63
N ILE A 202 -12.49 -10.93 11.44
CA ILE A 202 -11.59 -9.79 11.53
C ILE A 202 -11.08 -9.66 12.95
N VAL A 203 -9.77 -9.51 13.11
CA VAL A 203 -9.14 -9.23 14.40
C VAL A 203 -8.25 -8.02 14.25
N LEU A 204 -8.53 -6.99 15.03
CA LEU A 204 -7.67 -5.81 15.20
C LEU A 204 -6.95 -5.94 16.53
N ASP A 205 -5.63 -6.00 16.49
CA ASP A 205 -4.80 -6.18 17.67
C ASP A 205 -3.70 -5.12 17.74
N GLN A 206 -3.43 -4.66 18.96
CA GLN A 206 -2.40 -3.66 19.23
C GLN A 206 -1.48 -4.12 20.36
N SER A 207 -0.22 -4.27 20.03
CA SER A 207 0.87 -4.42 21.02
C SER A 207 1.49 -3.06 21.34
N ALA A 208 2.53 -3.05 22.20
CA ALA A 208 3.23 -1.81 22.56
C ALA A 208 3.82 -1.06 21.35
N THR A 209 4.18 -1.76 20.26
CA THR A 209 4.93 -1.19 19.14
C THR A 209 4.36 -1.54 17.76
N VAL A 210 3.30 -2.34 17.71
CA VAL A 210 2.75 -2.86 16.47
C VAL A 210 1.22 -2.84 16.52
N LEU A 211 0.61 -2.32 15.47
CA LEU A 211 -0.81 -2.45 15.19
C LEU A 211 -0.98 -3.48 14.08
N SER A 212 -1.82 -4.48 14.27
CA SER A 212 -2.05 -5.56 13.33
C SER A 212 -3.53 -5.76 13.02
N LEU A 213 -3.81 -6.02 11.75
CA LEU A 213 -5.12 -6.35 11.22
C LEU A 213 -5.07 -7.72 10.56
N LEU A 214 -5.81 -8.66 11.09
CA LEU A 214 -6.02 -9.98 10.52
C LEU A 214 -7.42 -10.06 9.93
N VAL A 215 -7.53 -10.44 8.66
CA VAL A 215 -8.80 -10.71 7.98
C VAL A 215 -8.76 -12.11 7.41
N LYS A 216 -9.76 -12.92 7.75
CA LYS A 216 -9.91 -14.30 7.28
C LYS A 216 -11.25 -14.48 6.61
N ASP A 217 -11.28 -15.18 5.49
CA ASP A 217 -12.50 -15.65 4.84
C ASP A 217 -12.49 -17.18 4.67
N ASN A 218 -13.65 -17.77 4.59
CA ASN A 218 -13.85 -19.19 4.31
C ASN A 218 -14.23 -19.45 2.85
N GLY A 219 -13.79 -18.60 1.95
CA GLY A 219 -14.15 -18.68 0.53
C GLY A 219 -13.38 -19.74 -0.24
N LYS A 220 -13.41 -19.62 -1.57
CA LYS A 220 -12.79 -20.61 -2.47
C LYS A 220 -11.26 -20.61 -2.44
N GLY A 221 -10.62 -19.59 -1.84
CA GLY A 221 -9.18 -19.47 -1.83
C GLY A 221 -8.55 -19.38 -3.23
N PHE A 222 -7.24 -19.34 -3.31
CA PHE A 222 -6.45 -19.30 -4.54
C PHE A 222 -5.00 -19.65 -4.26
N ILE A 223 -4.19 -19.81 -5.32
CA ILE A 223 -2.74 -19.99 -5.24
C ILE A 223 -2.09 -18.62 -5.47
N PRO A 224 -1.49 -17.99 -4.43
CA PRO A 224 -0.96 -16.62 -4.53
C PRO A 224 0.09 -16.45 -5.63
N GLU A 225 0.96 -17.45 -5.81
CA GLU A 225 2.04 -17.43 -6.79
C GLU A 225 1.52 -17.38 -8.24
N GLU A 226 0.45 -18.09 -8.54
CA GLU A 226 -0.18 -18.09 -9.87
C GLU A 226 -0.81 -16.74 -10.19
N LYS A 227 -1.50 -16.12 -9.23
CA LYS A 227 -2.10 -14.79 -9.42
C LYS A 227 -1.07 -13.69 -9.62
N ILE A 228 0.06 -13.76 -8.91
CA ILE A 228 1.18 -12.83 -9.09
C ILE A 228 1.80 -13.02 -10.48
N ALA A 229 2.01 -14.25 -10.93
CA ALA A 229 2.58 -14.56 -12.25
C ALA A 229 1.68 -14.11 -13.41
N ALA A 230 0.35 -14.21 -13.24
CA ALA A 230 -0.64 -13.80 -14.25
C ALA A 230 -0.90 -12.28 -14.33
N ASN A 231 -0.23 -11.44 -13.52
CA ASN A 231 -0.54 -10.01 -13.35
C ASN A 231 -2.00 -9.72 -12.93
N GLU A 232 -2.74 -10.71 -12.45
CA GLU A 232 -4.12 -10.56 -11.99
C GLU A 232 -4.23 -10.07 -10.54
N GLY A 233 -3.09 -9.93 -9.87
CA GLY A 233 -2.99 -9.59 -8.44
C GLY A 233 -2.79 -8.11 -8.14
N MET A 234 -3.22 -7.16 -8.96
CA MET A 234 -2.99 -5.72 -8.71
C MET A 234 -3.49 -5.26 -7.34
N GLY A 235 -4.63 -5.76 -6.86
CA GLY A 235 -5.15 -5.46 -5.54
C GLY A 235 -4.20 -5.91 -4.42
N LEU A 236 -3.75 -7.17 -4.45
CA LEU A 236 -2.82 -7.72 -3.45
C LEU A 236 -1.44 -7.04 -3.51
N PHE A 237 -0.98 -6.72 -4.71
CA PHE A 237 0.27 -5.97 -4.90
C PHE A 237 0.17 -4.57 -4.30
N ASN A 238 -0.95 -3.87 -4.49
CA ASN A 238 -1.20 -2.55 -3.92
C ASN A 238 -1.29 -2.62 -2.38
N ILE A 239 -1.95 -3.64 -1.82
CA ILE A 239 -1.99 -3.87 -0.37
C ILE A 239 -0.57 -4.04 0.18
N SER A 240 0.24 -4.92 -0.43
CA SER A 240 1.64 -5.14 -0.02
C SER A 240 2.49 -3.87 -0.11
N LYS A 241 2.36 -3.09 -1.20
CA LYS A 241 3.08 -1.82 -1.35
C LYS A 241 2.67 -0.80 -0.28
N ARG A 242 1.38 -0.64 -0.03
CA ARG A 242 0.87 0.29 1.00
C ARG A 242 1.31 -0.11 2.40
N ALA A 243 1.32 -1.39 2.74
CA ALA A 243 1.87 -1.87 4.01
C ALA A 243 3.36 -1.47 4.16
N LYS A 244 4.15 -1.63 3.09
CA LYS A 244 5.57 -1.24 3.07
C LYS A 244 5.80 0.27 3.19
N MET A 245 4.86 1.13 2.74
CA MET A 245 4.95 2.58 2.95
C MET A 245 4.90 2.98 4.42
N MET A 246 4.33 2.13 5.26
CA MET A 246 4.24 2.32 6.70
C MET A 246 5.33 1.55 7.46
N ASP A 247 6.39 1.10 6.77
CA ASP A 247 7.40 0.19 7.30
C ASP A 247 6.80 -1.11 7.88
N GLY A 248 5.63 -1.48 7.38
CA GLY A 248 4.87 -2.64 7.81
C GLY A 248 5.13 -3.88 6.99
N THR A 249 4.49 -4.98 7.40
CA THR A 249 4.53 -6.27 6.73
C THR A 249 3.14 -6.68 6.25
N PHE A 250 3.11 -7.42 5.15
CA PHE A 250 1.92 -8.01 4.57
C PHE A 250 2.17 -9.50 4.36
N ASN A 251 1.36 -10.33 5.00
CA ASN A 251 1.39 -11.78 4.85
C ASN A 251 0.03 -12.26 4.35
N ILE A 252 0.05 -13.14 3.37
CA ILE A 252 -1.12 -13.79 2.83
C ILE A 252 -0.92 -15.30 2.84
N HIS A 253 -1.92 -16.00 3.33
CA HIS A 253 -2.00 -17.45 3.24
C HIS A 253 -3.35 -17.80 2.64
N SER A 254 -3.37 -18.45 1.48
CA SER A 254 -4.59 -18.85 0.80
C SER A 254 -4.47 -20.28 0.30
N VAL A 255 -5.53 -21.05 0.51
CA VAL A 255 -5.61 -22.45 0.11
C VAL A 255 -6.91 -22.66 -0.67
N THR A 256 -6.80 -23.19 -1.87
CA THR A 256 -7.96 -23.47 -2.73
C THR A 256 -8.96 -24.39 -2.03
N GLY A 257 -10.22 -23.96 -1.96
CA GLY A 257 -11.32 -24.67 -1.30
C GLY A 257 -11.38 -24.50 0.22
N VAL A 258 -10.47 -23.70 0.84
CA VAL A 258 -10.42 -23.48 2.29
C VAL A 258 -10.69 -22.03 2.66
N GLY A 259 -10.12 -21.08 1.91
CA GLY A 259 -10.24 -19.64 2.12
C GLY A 259 -8.93 -18.91 2.11
N THR A 260 -8.94 -17.65 2.61
CA THR A 260 -7.78 -16.78 2.61
C THR A 260 -7.61 -16.08 3.96
N ASP A 261 -6.39 -16.07 4.48
CA ASP A 261 -5.95 -15.33 5.65
C ASP A 261 -5.00 -14.21 5.20
N ILE A 262 -5.32 -12.96 5.56
CA ILE A 262 -4.48 -11.79 5.29
C ILE A 262 -4.13 -11.12 6.60
N LEU A 263 -2.82 -10.97 6.86
CA LEU A 263 -2.29 -10.26 8.02
C LEU A 263 -1.47 -9.05 7.56
N VAL A 264 -1.89 -7.87 8.00
CA VAL A 264 -1.14 -6.62 7.86
C VAL A 264 -0.67 -6.19 9.24
N SER A 265 0.63 -5.93 9.40
CA SER A 265 1.20 -5.43 10.66
C SER A 265 2.04 -4.19 10.38
N ILE A 266 1.83 -3.13 11.16
CA ILE A 266 2.52 -1.85 10.99
C ILE A 266 3.17 -1.41 12.30
N PRO A 267 4.36 -0.79 12.27
CA PRO A 267 4.96 -0.14 13.44
C PRO A 267 4.04 0.97 13.95
N TYR A 268 3.72 0.93 15.23
CA TYR A 268 2.81 1.86 15.89
C TYR A 268 3.49 2.45 17.13
N ILE A 269 4.54 3.24 16.83
CA ILE A 269 5.41 3.92 17.81
C ILE A 269 5.35 5.40 17.52
#